data_f921e4358f9b2d715f08b19b7be8db1f
#
_entry.id   f921e4358f9b2d715f08b19b7be8db1f
#
_cell.length_a   1.000
_cell.length_b   1.000
_cell.length_c   1.000
_cell.angle_alpha   90.00
_cell.angle_beta   90.00
_cell.angle_gamma   90.00
#
_symmetry.space_group_name_H-M   'P 1'
#
loop_
_entity.id
_entity.type
_entity.pdbx_description
1 polymer ?
#
loop_
_entity_poly.entity_id
_entity_poly.type
_entity_poly.pdbx_seq_one_letter_code
_entity_poly.pdbx_strand_id
1 'polypeptide(L)'
;YALLSGEVEESIHIRQQEEEHETALLAMLDEERLQYVGSMVLGLNDALVELTGSLAGFTFAMQNTRLIALSGLIIGISATFSMASSEFLAARSEGRSDALKSCAYTGVAYLITVIALVLPYLLLGNSEYLTALICMLVVVVLIIAGFTYYTAVAMDQPFRSRFVEMAAISIGVAVVSFFVGVLAKQ
;
A
#
# COMPACT_ATOMS: atom_id res chain seq x y z
N TYR A 1 -47.03 36.91 18.10
CA TYR A 1 -46.98 35.48 17.71
C TYR A 1 -46.49 35.28 16.27
N ALA A 2 -46.89 36.08 15.27
CA ALA A 2 -46.48 35.97 13.87
C ALA A 2 -44.97 36.28 13.64
N LEU A 3 -44.34 37.14 14.42
CA LEU A 3 -42.91 37.45 14.33
C LEU A 3 -42.03 36.31 14.87
N LEU A 4 -42.45 35.63 15.94
CA LEU A 4 -41.76 34.47 16.50
C LEU A 4 -41.86 33.22 15.59
N SER A 5 -42.94 33.06 14.84
CA SER A 5 -43.07 31.94 13.88
C SER A 5 -42.15 32.12 12.67
N GLY A 6 -41.93 33.35 12.19
CA GLY A 6 -41.01 33.65 11.10
C GLY A 6 -39.55 33.41 11.48
N GLU A 7 -39.11 33.83 12.67
CA GLU A 7 -37.74 33.59 13.16
C GLU A 7 -37.46 32.09 13.38
N VAL A 8 -38.44 31.30 13.81
CA VAL A 8 -38.31 29.84 13.97
C VAL A 8 -38.20 29.14 12.62
N GLU A 9 -39.00 29.58 11.64
CA GLU A 9 -38.99 29.02 10.29
C GLU A 9 -37.65 29.32 9.55
N GLU A 10 -37.13 30.52 9.71
CA GLU A 10 -35.84 30.96 9.18
C GLU A 10 -34.69 30.20 9.84
N SER A 11 -34.73 29.96 11.14
CA SER A 11 -33.72 29.18 11.87
C SER A 11 -33.72 27.68 11.49
N ILE A 12 -34.87 27.14 11.17
CA ILE A 12 -35.00 25.75 10.66
C ILE A 12 -34.39 25.64 9.25
N HIS A 13 -34.66 26.61 8.40
CA HIS A 13 -34.13 26.67 7.04
C HIS A 13 -32.59 26.80 7.02
N ILE A 14 -32.04 27.64 7.90
CA ILE A 14 -30.58 27.81 8.05
C ILE A 14 -29.94 26.49 8.53
N ARG A 15 -30.55 25.83 9.52
CA ARG A 15 -30.03 24.51 9.99
C ARG A 15 -30.06 23.45 8.90
N GLN A 16 -31.11 23.41 8.09
CA GLN A 16 -31.21 22.48 6.98
C GLN A 16 -30.12 22.75 5.92
N GLN A 17 -29.84 24.01 5.60
CA GLN A 17 -28.77 24.36 4.69
C GLN A 17 -27.37 24.04 5.27
N GLU A 18 -27.17 24.22 6.58
CA GLU A 18 -25.91 23.82 7.24
C GLU A 18 -25.70 22.31 7.21
N GLU A 19 -26.72 21.50 7.50
CA GLU A 19 -26.67 20.03 7.40
C GLU A 19 -26.41 19.54 5.96
N GLU A 20 -27.01 20.18 4.96
CA GLU A 20 -26.77 19.87 3.54
C GLU A 20 -25.34 20.22 3.13
N HIS A 21 -24.80 21.37 3.57
CA HIS A 21 -23.44 21.79 3.32
C HIS A 21 -22.43 20.88 4.04
N GLU A 22 -22.69 20.51 5.29
CA GLU A 22 -21.84 19.62 6.05
C GLU A 22 -21.79 18.22 5.40
N THR A 23 -22.94 17.70 4.99
CA THR A 23 -23.03 16.40 4.29
C THR A 23 -22.30 16.45 2.94
N ALA A 24 -22.43 17.53 2.18
CA ALA A 24 -21.74 17.73 0.92
C ALA A 24 -20.21 17.84 1.11
N LEU A 25 -19.74 18.54 2.14
CA LEU A 25 -18.33 18.64 2.48
C LEU A 25 -17.75 17.30 2.96
N LEU A 26 -18.49 16.54 3.75
CA LEU A 26 -18.10 15.19 4.19
C LEU A 26 -18.02 14.22 3.01
N ALA A 27 -18.97 14.28 2.07
CA ALA A 27 -18.95 13.48 0.86
C ALA A 27 -17.74 13.81 -0.03
N MET A 28 -17.40 15.10 -0.19
CA MET A 28 -16.19 15.51 -0.94
C MET A 28 -14.90 15.06 -0.26
N LEU A 29 -14.84 15.09 1.07
CA LEU A 29 -13.68 14.59 1.83
C LEU A 29 -13.54 13.06 1.74
N ASP A 30 -14.65 12.33 1.73
CA ASP A 30 -14.64 10.87 1.55
C ASP A 30 -14.22 10.47 0.13
N GLU A 31 -14.65 11.18 -0.91
CA GLU A 31 -14.19 10.94 -2.28
C GLU A 31 -12.68 11.20 -2.42
N GLU A 32 -12.15 12.29 -1.87
CA GLU A 32 -10.73 12.60 -1.90
C GLU A 32 -9.90 11.56 -1.14
N ARG A 33 -10.36 11.12 0.04
CA ARG A 33 -9.71 10.06 0.82
C ARG A 33 -9.71 8.71 0.09
N LEU A 34 -10.84 8.30 -0.49
CA LEU A 34 -10.95 7.04 -1.23
C LEU A 34 -10.04 7.01 -2.45
N GLN A 35 -9.84 8.13 -3.13
CA GLN A 35 -8.95 8.25 -4.27
C GLN A 35 -7.48 8.03 -3.89
N TYR A 36 -7.01 8.62 -2.77
CA TYR A 36 -5.64 8.39 -2.28
C TYR A 36 -5.45 6.98 -1.69
N VAL A 37 -6.48 6.41 -1.08
CA VAL A 37 -6.44 5.00 -0.65
C VAL A 37 -6.19 4.09 -1.84
N GLY A 38 -6.84 4.31 -3.00
CA GLY A 38 -6.60 3.56 -4.23
C GLY A 38 -5.14 3.59 -4.68
N SER A 39 -4.52 4.78 -4.70
CA SER A 39 -3.11 4.95 -5.05
C SER A 39 -2.16 4.29 -4.05
N MET A 40 -2.46 4.37 -2.75
CA MET A 40 -1.70 3.65 -1.71
C MET A 40 -1.83 2.13 -1.84
N VAL A 41 -3.05 1.63 -2.14
CA VAL A 41 -3.32 0.20 -2.40
C VAL A 41 -2.44 -0.30 -3.53
N LEU A 42 -2.42 0.43 -4.64
CA LEU A 42 -1.64 0.06 -5.81
C LEU A 42 -0.14 -0.04 -5.48
N GLY A 43 0.43 0.99 -4.85
CA GLY A 43 1.85 1.02 -4.50
C GLY A 43 2.23 -0.07 -3.50
N LEU A 44 1.41 -0.29 -2.47
CA LEU A 44 1.68 -1.29 -1.44
C LEU A 44 1.56 -2.72 -2.00
N ASN A 45 0.55 -2.99 -2.81
CA ASN A 45 0.36 -4.30 -3.43
C ASN A 45 1.52 -4.68 -4.34
N ASP A 46 1.96 -3.73 -5.18
CA ASP A 46 3.08 -3.94 -6.08
C ASP A 46 4.38 -4.20 -5.31
N ALA A 47 4.66 -3.38 -4.27
CA ALA A 47 5.81 -3.56 -3.40
C ALA A 47 5.82 -4.94 -2.70
N LEU A 48 4.65 -5.38 -2.18
CA LEU A 48 4.54 -6.68 -1.52
C LEU A 48 4.81 -7.84 -2.48
N VAL A 49 4.30 -7.79 -3.69
CA VAL A 49 4.48 -8.87 -4.68
C VAL A 49 5.91 -8.88 -5.23
N GLU A 50 6.39 -7.74 -5.70
CA GLU A 50 7.72 -7.61 -6.33
C GLU A 50 8.85 -7.90 -5.35
N LEU A 51 8.84 -7.26 -4.18
CA LEU A 51 9.94 -7.43 -3.21
C LEU A 51 9.90 -8.78 -2.51
N THR A 52 8.72 -9.31 -2.19
CA THR A 52 8.62 -10.65 -1.62
C THR A 52 9.22 -11.68 -2.56
N GLY A 53 8.91 -11.59 -3.85
CA GLY A 53 9.48 -12.45 -4.88
C GLY A 53 10.99 -12.28 -5.02
N SER A 54 11.45 -11.04 -5.19
CA SER A 54 12.86 -10.72 -5.38
C SER A 54 13.72 -11.14 -4.18
N LEU A 55 13.31 -10.78 -2.95
CA LEU A 55 14.03 -11.14 -1.73
C LEU A 55 14.04 -12.66 -1.49
N ALA A 56 12.94 -13.37 -1.78
CA ALA A 56 12.91 -14.81 -1.71
C ALA A 56 13.90 -15.44 -2.70
N GLY A 57 13.91 -15.01 -3.96
CA GLY A 57 14.85 -15.47 -4.97
C GLY A 57 16.31 -15.19 -4.58
N PHE A 58 16.64 -13.98 -4.14
CA PHE A 58 17.98 -13.60 -3.67
C PHE A 58 18.43 -14.40 -2.45
N THR A 59 17.50 -14.73 -1.55
CA THR A 59 17.82 -15.53 -0.35
C THR A 59 18.48 -16.84 -0.73
N PHE A 60 17.99 -17.53 -1.75
CA PHE A 60 18.55 -18.79 -2.20
C PHE A 60 19.76 -18.63 -3.12
N ALA A 61 19.78 -17.59 -3.94
CA ALA A 61 20.90 -17.32 -4.85
C ALA A 61 22.16 -16.84 -4.09
N MET A 62 22.01 -15.91 -3.15
CA MET A 62 23.14 -15.19 -2.51
C MET A 62 23.55 -15.78 -1.16
N GLN A 63 22.60 -16.31 -0.37
CA GLN A 63 22.84 -16.90 0.97
C GLN A 63 23.60 -15.97 1.94
N ASN A 64 23.44 -14.66 1.80
CA ASN A 64 24.07 -13.65 2.62
C ASN A 64 23.11 -12.49 2.84
N THR A 65 22.67 -12.29 4.10
CA THR A 65 21.65 -11.29 4.44
C THR A 65 22.02 -9.88 4.00
N ARG A 66 23.31 -9.50 4.12
CA ARG A 66 23.79 -8.17 3.75
C ARG A 66 23.71 -7.91 2.25
N LEU A 67 24.07 -8.90 1.44
CA LEU A 67 23.96 -8.80 -0.03
C LEU A 67 22.50 -8.76 -0.46
N ILE A 68 21.66 -9.59 0.17
CA ILE A 68 20.21 -9.63 -0.10
C ILE A 68 19.58 -8.27 0.27
N ALA A 69 19.89 -7.72 1.46
CA ALA A 69 19.42 -6.42 1.90
C ALA A 69 19.82 -5.30 0.94
N LEU A 70 21.10 -5.28 0.51
CA LEU A 70 21.60 -4.27 -0.44
C LEU A 70 20.87 -4.36 -1.78
N SER A 71 20.73 -5.56 -2.32
CA SER A 71 20.02 -5.80 -3.58
C SER A 71 18.54 -5.40 -3.47
N GLY A 72 17.88 -5.78 -2.37
CA GLY A 72 16.50 -5.40 -2.07
C GLY A 72 16.30 -3.89 -1.95
N LEU A 73 17.23 -3.19 -1.32
CA LEU A 73 17.19 -1.72 -1.23
C LEU A 73 17.38 -1.06 -2.59
N ILE A 74 18.31 -1.53 -3.40
CA ILE A 74 18.55 -0.98 -4.75
C ILE A 74 17.30 -1.14 -5.62
N ILE A 75 16.74 -2.33 -5.66
CA ILE A 75 15.51 -2.62 -6.41
C ILE A 75 14.34 -1.82 -5.84
N GLY A 76 14.14 -1.88 -4.52
CA GLY A 76 13.02 -1.22 -3.85
C GLY A 76 13.03 0.31 -4.04
N ILE A 77 14.18 0.97 -3.96
CA ILE A 77 14.29 2.40 -4.22
C ILE A 77 13.98 2.70 -5.70
N SER A 78 14.54 1.94 -6.63
CA SER A 78 14.28 2.11 -8.07
C SER A 78 12.82 1.90 -8.41
N ALA A 79 12.20 0.87 -7.85
CA ALA A 79 10.78 0.57 -8.03
C ALA A 79 9.88 1.65 -7.40
N THR A 80 10.25 2.18 -6.24
CA THR A 80 9.55 3.31 -5.61
C THR A 80 9.45 4.51 -6.55
N PHE A 81 10.56 4.91 -7.17
CA PHE A 81 10.58 6.02 -8.12
C PHE A 81 9.80 5.70 -9.39
N SER A 82 9.92 4.48 -9.91
CA SER A 82 9.19 4.01 -11.08
C SER A 82 7.68 4.07 -10.85
N MET A 83 7.22 3.50 -9.73
CA MET A 83 5.79 3.45 -9.37
C MET A 83 5.21 4.84 -9.11
N ALA A 84 5.92 5.68 -8.34
CA ALA A 84 5.52 7.06 -8.10
C ALA A 84 5.43 7.88 -9.41
N SER A 85 6.39 7.69 -10.33
CA SER A 85 6.37 8.36 -11.63
C SER A 85 5.23 7.87 -12.51
N SER A 86 4.95 6.57 -12.50
CA SER A 86 3.82 5.99 -13.25
C SER A 86 2.48 6.53 -12.76
N GLU A 87 2.29 6.60 -11.44
CA GLU A 87 1.09 7.18 -10.82
C GLU A 87 0.94 8.67 -11.18
N PHE A 88 2.04 9.44 -11.14
CA PHE A 88 2.03 10.84 -11.54
C PHE A 88 1.57 11.03 -12.99
N LEU A 89 2.12 10.23 -13.90
CA LEU A 89 1.78 10.29 -15.32
C LEU A 89 0.34 9.85 -15.58
N ALA A 90 -0.12 8.79 -14.90
CA ALA A 90 -1.48 8.30 -14.99
C ALA A 90 -2.48 9.37 -14.53
N ALA A 91 -2.31 9.90 -13.30
CA ALA A 91 -3.16 10.94 -12.76
C ALA A 91 -3.19 12.20 -13.65
N ARG A 92 -2.04 12.58 -14.22
CA ARG A 92 -1.96 13.72 -15.14
C ARG A 92 -2.67 13.46 -16.47
N SER A 93 -2.60 12.23 -16.99
CA SER A 93 -3.30 11.85 -18.22
C SER A 93 -4.82 11.84 -18.06
N GLU A 94 -5.29 11.59 -16.86
CA GLU A 94 -6.70 11.66 -16.45
C GLU A 94 -7.18 13.11 -16.19
N GLY A 95 -6.28 14.10 -16.32
CA GLY A 95 -6.60 15.51 -16.07
C GLY A 95 -6.75 15.88 -14.60
N ARG A 96 -6.27 15.03 -13.68
CA ARG A 96 -6.34 15.29 -12.23
C ARG A 96 -5.37 16.37 -11.81
N SER A 97 -5.85 17.33 -11.04
CA SER A 97 -5.03 18.43 -10.50
C SER A 97 -4.13 18.03 -9.33
N ASP A 98 -4.41 16.88 -8.72
CA ASP A 98 -3.76 16.35 -7.52
C ASP A 98 -2.68 15.28 -7.82
N ALA A 99 -2.24 15.16 -9.07
CA ALA A 99 -1.27 14.15 -9.52
C ALA A 99 -0.02 14.05 -8.64
N LEU A 100 0.48 15.17 -8.10
CA LEU A 100 1.65 15.20 -7.21
C LEU A 100 1.33 14.58 -5.84
N LYS A 101 0.14 14.80 -5.31
CA LYS A 101 -0.29 14.19 -4.04
C LYS A 101 -0.44 12.68 -4.20
N SER A 102 -1.13 12.23 -5.25
CA SER A 102 -1.33 10.82 -5.56
C SER A 102 0.00 10.06 -5.67
N CYS A 103 0.92 10.58 -6.45
CA CYS A 103 2.26 10.04 -6.62
C CYS A 103 3.05 10.00 -5.29
N ALA A 104 2.93 11.01 -4.44
CA ALA A 104 3.59 11.04 -3.15
C ALA A 104 3.03 9.95 -2.21
N TYR A 105 1.71 9.76 -2.15
CA TYR A 105 1.09 8.69 -1.37
C TYR A 105 1.53 7.30 -1.84
N THR A 106 1.54 7.06 -3.14
CA THR A 106 2.01 5.80 -3.74
C THR A 106 3.48 5.56 -3.40
N GLY A 107 4.35 6.54 -3.64
CA GLY A 107 5.79 6.42 -3.38
C GLY A 107 6.12 6.21 -1.91
N VAL A 108 5.46 6.93 -1.00
CA VAL A 108 5.66 6.77 0.46
C VAL A 108 5.20 5.39 0.92
N ALA A 109 4.02 4.94 0.49
CA ALA A 109 3.51 3.61 0.83
C ALA A 109 4.45 2.51 0.35
N TYR A 110 4.93 2.63 -0.90
CA TYR A 110 5.92 1.71 -1.48
C TYR A 110 7.21 1.69 -0.66
N LEU A 111 7.79 2.85 -0.38
CA LEU A 111 9.07 2.98 0.34
C LEU A 111 8.99 2.43 1.77
N ILE A 112 7.91 2.69 2.50
CA ILE A 112 7.68 2.12 3.83
C ILE A 112 7.65 0.59 3.75
N THR A 113 6.99 0.03 2.74
CA THR A 113 6.94 -1.42 2.51
C THR A 113 8.33 -1.98 2.20
N VAL A 114 9.11 -1.31 1.33
CA VAL A 114 10.52 -1.67 1.06
C VAL A 114 11.33 -1.79 2.35
N ILE A 115 11.28 -0.75 3.18
CA ILE A 115 12.01 -0.71 4.45
C ILE A 115 11.57 -1.85 5.36
N ALA A 116 10.26 -2.07 5.50
CA ALA A 116 9.72 -3.12 6.36
C ALA A 116 10.16 -4.52 5.93
N LEU A 117 10.18 -4.80 4.62
CA LEU A 117 10.55 -6.11 4.09
C LEU A 117 12.07 -6.37 4.09
N VAL A 118 12.89 -5.34 3.95
CA VAL A 118 14.35 -5.45 3.98
C VAL A 118 14.88 -5.50 5.41
N LEU A 119 14.16 -4.92 6.37
CA LEU A 119 14.58 -4.80 7.77
C LEU A 119 15.06 -6.11 8.40
N PRO A 120 14.39 -7.27 8.26
CA PRO A 120 14.87 -8.54 8.80
C PRO A 120 16.27 -8.91 8.31
N TYR A 121 16.57 -8.65 7.04
CA TYR A 121 17.89 -8.93 6.47
C TYR A 121 18.99 -7.98 6.95
N LEU A 122 18.62 -6.77 7.38
CA LEU A 122 19.57 -5.80 7.98
C LEU A 122 19.87 -6.11 9.44
N LEU A 123 18.91 -6.66 10.18
CA LEU A 123 19.03 -6.91 11.62
C LEU A 123 19.67 -8.25 11.96
N LEU A 124 19.55 -9.25 11.09
CA LEU A 124 20.05 -10.59 11.30
C LEU A 124 21.46 -10.81 10.79
N GLY A 125 22.19 -11.76 11.38
CA GLY A 125 23.57 -12.09 11.01
C GLY A 125 23.70 -12.63 9.57
N ASN A 126 24.87 -12.47 8.96
CA ASN A 126 25.09 -12.79 7.54
C ASN A 126 24.76 -14.23 7.13
N SER A 127 24.84 -15.18 8.05
CA SER A 127 24.53 -16.60 7.83
C SER A 127 23.06 -16.96 8.10
N GLU A 128 22.28 -16.06 8.68
CA GLU A 128 20.88 -16.30 9.10
C GLU A 128 19.86 -15.93 8.02
N TYR A 129 20.22 -16.14 6.76
CA TYR A 129 19.41 -15.75 5.60
C TYR A 129 18.04 -16.44 5.55
N LEU A 130 17.92 -17.70 6.04
CA LEU A 130 16.64 -18.40 6.12
C LEU A 130 15.74 -17.85 7.22
N THR A 131 16.31 -17.52 8.38
CA THR A 131 15.58 -16.86 9.46
C THR A 131 15.07 -15.49 9.02
N ALA A 132 15.92 -14.74 8.29
CA ALA A 132 15.53 -13.45 7.72
C ALA A 132 14.38 -13.59 6.73
N LEU A 133 14.39 -14.62 5.87
CA LEU A 133 13.31 -14.92 4.94
C LEU A 133 11.99 -15.22 5.69
N ILE A 134 12.04 -16.07 6.72
CA ILE A 134 10.84 -16.40 7.51
C ILE A 134 10.28 -15.14 8.19
N CYS A 135 11.14 -14.33 8.81
CA CYS A 135 10.73 -13.06 9.41
C CYS A 135 10.12 -12.11 8.38
N MET A 136 10.72 -12.00 7.20
CA MET A 136 10.19 -11.18 6.11
C MET A 136 8.81 -11.67 5.66
N LEU A 137 8.60 -13.00 5.50
CA LEU A 137 7.30 -13.55 5.13
C LEU A 137 6.23 -13.28 6.20
N VAL A 138 6.61 -13.34 7.49
CA VAL A 138 5.69 -12.94 8.59
C VAL A 138 5.32 -11.47 8.47
N VAL A 139 6.28 -10.59 8.20
CA VAL A 139 6.03 -9.14 7.99
C VAL A 139 5.10 -8.93 6.80
N VAL A 140 5.29 -9.64 5.68
CA VAL A 140 4.39 -9.61 4.50
C VAL A 140 2.96 -9.93 4.91
N VAL A 141 2.75 -11.04 5.63
CA VAL A 141 1.40 -11.46 6.06
C VAL A 141 0.77 -10.42 6.99
N LEU A 142 1.55 -9.84 7.91
CA LEU A 142 1.06 -8.79 8.81
C LEU A 142 0.68 -7.51 8.06
N ILE A 143 1.49 -7.08 7.08
CA ILE A 143 1.17 -5.91 6.25
C ILE A 143 -0.10 -6.18 5.43
N ILE A 144 -0.20 -7.36 4.76
CA ILE A 144 -1.39 -7.74 4.01
C ILE A 144 -2.62 -7.75 4.92
N ALA A 145 -2.54 -8.34 6.12
CA ALA A 145 -3.66 -8.40 7.05
C ALA A 145 -4.10 -7.00 7.51
N GLY A 146 -3.17 -6.18 7.96
CA GLY A 146 -3.45 -4.82 8.44
C GLY A 146 -4.03 -3.93 7.35
N PHE A 147 -3.42 -3.98 6.16
CA PHE A 147 -3.86 -3.16 5.04
C PHE A 147 -5.19 -3.62 4.44
N THR A 148 -5.39 -4.94 4.29
CA THR A 148 -6.67 -5.49 3.82
C THR A 148 -7.79 -5.21 4.83
N TYR A 149 -7.49 -5.23 6.13
CA TYR A 149 -8.46 -4.82 7.15
C TYR A 149 -8.84 -3.34 6.99
N TYR A 150 -7.84 -2.46 6.82
CA TYR A 150 -8.07 -1.04 6.61
C TYR A 150 -8.94 -0.77 5.36
N THR A 151 -8.61 -1.40 4.22
CA THR A 151 -9.36 -1.22 2.98
C THR A 151 -10.75 -1.86 3.04
N ALA A 152 -10.91 -2.98 3.74
CA ALA A 152 -12.20 -3.61 3.96
C ALA A 152 -13.17 -2.68 4.72
N VAL A 153 -12.66 -1.98 5.75
CA VAL A 153 -13.45 -1.01 6.52
C VAL A 153 -13.70 0.28 5.72
N ALA A 154 -12.68 0.78 5.00
CA ALA A 154 -12.79 2.05 4.27
C ALA A 154 -13.62 1.96 2.99
N MET A 155 -13.66 0.79 2.33
CA MET A 155 -14.29 0.59 1.01
C MET A 155 -15.43 -0.44 1.04
N ASP A 156 -15.87 -0.86 2.23
CA ASP A 156 -16.93 -1.88 2.45
C ASP A 156 -16.71 -3.18 1.63
N GLN A 157 -15.44 -3.66 1.60
CA GLN A 157 -15.06 -4.84 0.83
C GLN A 157 -14.89 -6.08 1.72
N PRO A 158 -15.10 -7.31 1.19
CA PRO A 158 -14.98 -8.53 1.99
C PRO A 158 -13.51 -8.82 2.33
N PHE A 159 -13.14 -8.65 3.61
CA PHE A 159 -11.78 -8.87 4.12
C PHE A 159 -11.18 -10.21 3.70
N ARG A 160 -11.92 -11.32 3.89
CA ARG A 160 -11.39 -12.68 3.64
C ARG A 160 -10.98 -12.90 2.19
N SER A 161 -11.80 -12.45 1.25
CA SER A 161 -11.52 -12.62 -0.18
C SER A 161 -10.26 -11.86 -0.59
N ARG A 162 -10.16 -10.59 -0.20
CA ARG A 162 -9.02 -9.73 -0.52
C ARG A 162 -7.72 -10.18 0.15
N PHE A 163 -7.81 -10.60 1.43
CA PHE A 163 -6.65 -11.13 2.15
C PHE A 163 -6.11 -12.40 1.48
N VAL A 164 -6.98 -13.36 1.16
CA VAL A 164 -6.55 -14.62 0.52
C VAL A 164 -5.99 -14.37 -0.88
N GLU A 165 -6.61 -13.50 -1.66
CA GLU A 165 -6.13 -13.10 -2.99
C GLU A 165 -4.71 -12.53 -2.92
N MET A 166 -4.48 -11.52 -2.08
CA MET A 166 -3.19 -10.87 -1.91
C MET A 166 -2.12 -11.82 -1.36
N ALA A 167 -2.46 -12.60 -0.34
CA ALA A 167 -1.53 -13.56 0.25
C ALA A 167 -1.17 -14.67 -0.75
N ALA A 168 -2.14 -15.17 -1.53
CA ALA A 168 -1.89 -16.19 -2.54
C ALA A 168 -0.98 -15.68 -3.67
N ILE A 169 -1.19 -14.45 -4.14
CA ILE A 169 -0.33 -13.83 -5.16
C ILE A 169 1.09 -13.64 -4.62
N SER A 170 1.25 -13.01 -3.45
CA SER A 170 2.59 -12.73 -2.88
C SER A 170 3.36 -14.01 -2.57
N ILE A 171 2.72 -15.01 -1.97
CA ILE A 171 3.35 -16.31 -1.69
C ILE A 171 3.64 -17.07 -3.00
N GLY A 172 2.71 -17.02 -3.96
CA GLY A 172 2.90 -17.66 -5.27
C GLY A 172 4.11 -17.12 -6.00
N VAL A 173 4.28 -15.80 -6.04
CA VAL A 173 5.46 -15.15 -6.62
C VAL A 173 6.74 -15.50 -5.84
N ALA A 174 6.69 -15.54 -4.51
CA ALA A 174 7.82 -15.95 -3.68
C ALA A 174 8.26 -17.38 -4.00
N VAL A 175 7.31 -18.32 -4.18
CA VAL A 175 7.60 -19.71 -4.55
C VAL A 175 8.24 -19.80 -5.94
N VAL A 176 7.70 -19.09 -6.94
CA VAL A 176 8.28 -19.07 -8.29
C VAL A 176 9.70 -18.50 -8.26
N SER A 177 9.91 -17.38 -7.58
CA SER A 177 11.22 -16.74 -7.45
C SER A 177 12.21 -17.58 -6.66
N PHE A 178 11.74 -18.35 -5.67
CA PHE A 178 12.54 -19.34 -4.98
C PHE A 178 13.14 -20.37 -5.96
N PHE A 179 12.30 -20.97 -6.82
CA PHE A 179 12.79 -21.94 -7.81
C PHE A 179 13.77 -21.30 -8.79
N VAL A 180 13.52 -20.07 -9.24
CA VAL A 180 14.47 -19.33 -10.08
C VAL A 180 15.81 -19.12 -9.36
N GLY A 181 15.78 -18.73 -8.09
CA GLY A 181 16.98 -18.54 -7.27
C GLY A 181 17.79 -19.84 -7.07
N VAL A 182 17.10 -20.98 -6.91
CA VAL A 182 17.74 -22.30 -6.81
C VAL A 182 18.39 -22.68 -8.15
N LEU A 183 17.71 -22.47 -9.27
CA LEU A 183 18.24 -22.77 -10.61
C LEU A 183 19.43 -21.90 -10.98
N ALA A 184 19.42 -20.63 -10.60
CA ALA A 184 20.52 -19.69 -10.87
C ALA A 184 21.81 -20.04 -10.12
N LYS A 185 21.74 -20.91 -9.09
CA LYS A 185 22.88 -21.34 -8.30
C LYS A 185 23.61 -22.55 -8.87
N GLN A 186 23.00 -23.27 -9.81
CA GLN A 186 23.59 -24.41 -10.50
C GLN A 186 24.55 -23.95 -11.61
#